data_bc96564febe39a4dd28bd7a8164d30e0
#
_entry.id   bc96564febe39a4dd28bd7a8164d30e0
#
_cell.length_a   1.000
_cell.length_b   1.000
_cell.length_c   1.000
_cell.angle_alpha   90.00
_cell.angle_beta   90.00
_cell.angle_gamma   90.00
#
_symmetry.space_group_name_H-M   'P 1'
#
loop_
_entity.id
_entity.type
_entity.pdbx_description
1 polymer ?
#
loop_
_entity_poly.entity_id
_entity_poly.type
_entity_poly.pdbx_seq_one_letter_code
_entity_poly.pdbx_strand_id
1 'polypeptide(L)'
;MNVTYHFKLEDKRSETFKVTDRPADPTGNLPSWTKLEHCQCSNCPLKPSESPRCPAAVEILPVVNAFQAEEVTDDRRSYSKGTTLEEALRSLLGLKMATSGCPVLSELKSMAVHHLPFASNDEFIMRSVSHYLLQQYLAKRNRSEEHTSELRLVERNQRLQLVNQALWQRIHSVCKGDSNLKALLNFFSMASSVSFSLESQLRKLEAKMKGDGAV
;
A
#
# COMPACT_ATOMS: atom_id res chain seq x y z
N MET A 1 4.75 15.39 -4.53
CA MET A 1 5.36 14.15 -5.05
C MET A 1 4.78 13.87 -6.42
N ASN A 2 5.62 13.46 -7.40
CA ASN A 2 5.19 13.01 -8.72
C ASN A 2 5.97 11.75 -9.05
N VAL A 3 5.28 10.62 -9.14
CA VAL A 3 5.86 9.33 -9.52
C VAL A 3 5.09 8.81 -10.71
N THR A 4 5.81 8.36 -11.74
CA THR A 4 5.19 7.77 -12.93
C THR A 4 5.66 6.33 -13.08
N TYR A 5 4.71 5.43 -13.22
CA TYR A 5 4.94 4.03 -13.52
C TYR A 5 4.64 3.79 -15.00
N HIS A 6 5.60 3.20 -15.70
CA HIS A 6 5.44 2.74 -17.07
C HIS A 6 5.54 1.22 -17.10
N PHE A 7 4.45 0.56 -17.45
CA PHE A 7 4.40 -0.87 -17.67
C PHE A 7 4.52 -1.15 -19.17
N LYS A 8 5.49 -1.95 -19.55
CA LYS A 8 5.61 -2.49 -20.91
C LYS A 8 5.34 -3.98 -20.84
N LEU A 9 4.26 -4.43 -21.42
CA LEU A 9 3.84 -5.82 -21.41
C LEU A 9 4.37 -6.53 -22.67
N GLU A 10 4.51 -7.86 -22.61
CA GLU A 10 5.05 -8.66 -23.72
C GLU A 10 4.18 -8.60 -25.00
N ASP A 11 2.86 -8.44 -24.83
CA ASP A 11 1.91 -8.26 -25.93
C ASP A 11 1.98 -6.87 -26.59
N LYS A 12 3.04 -6.09 -26.30
CA LYS A 12 3.27 -4.73 -26.77
C LYS A 12 2.30 -3.68 -26.23
N ARG A 13 1.41 -4.02 -25.29
CA ARG A 13 0.63 -3.02 -24.55
C ARG A 13 1.55 -2.21 -23.64
N SER A 14 1.19 -0.96 -23.45
CA SER A 14 1.89 -0.06 -22.56
C SER A 14 0.89 0.67 -21.70
N GLU A 15 1.05 0.58 -20.39
CA GLU A 15 0.21 1.26 -19.43
C GLU A 15 1.03 2.28 -18.64
N THR A 16 0.45 3.44 -18.39
CA THR A 16 1.15 4.52 -17.67
C THR A 16 0.27 5.06 -16.55
N PHE A 17 0.79 5.03 -15.33
CA PHE A 17 0.10 5.53 -14.14
C PHE A 17 0.90 6.65 -13.50
N LYS A 18 0.26 7.79 -13.29
CA LYS A 18 0.81 8.91 -12.52
C LYS A 18 0.25 8.87 -11.10
N VAL A 19 1.12 9.03 -10.14
CA VAL A 19 0.76 9.14 -8.72
C VAL A 19 1.25 10.48 -8.21
N THR A 20 0.33 11.25 -7.66
CA THR A 20 0.60 12.57 -7.09
C THR A 20 0.24 12.56 -5.61
N ASP A 21 0.57 13.62 -4.90
CA ASP A 21 0.18 13.84 -3.49
C ASP A 21 -1.26 14.35 -3.34
N ARG A 22 -1.95 14.60 -4.45
CA ARG A 22 -3.37 14.96 -4.49
C ARG A 22 -4.20 13.73 -4.87
N PRO A 23 -5.22 13.40 -4.09
CA PRO A 23 -6.16 12.34 -4.46
C PRO A 23 -6.81 12.62 -5.82
N ALA A 24 -7.19 11.55 -6.52
CA ALA A 24 -7.97 11.67 -7.74
C ALA A 24 -9.33 12.33 -7.44
N ASP A 25 -9.71 13.29 -8.28
CA ASP A 25 -11.06 13.85 -8.22
C ASP A 25 -12.05 12.83 -8.79
N PRO A 26 -13.06 12.39 -8.03
CA PRO A 26 -14.01 11.36 -8.47
C PRO A 26 -15.03 11.95 -9.47
N THR A 27 -14.57 12.34 -10.66
CA THR A 27 -15.46 12.81 -11.74
C THR A 27 -15.95 11.66 -12.60
N GLY A 28 -17.23 11.71 -13.02
CA GLY A 28 -17.82 10.76 -13.96
C GLY A 28 -18.63 9.62 -13.33
N ASN A 29 -19.08 8.69 -14.21
CA ASN A 29 -19.87 7.53 -13.80
C ASN A 29 -18.95 6.41 -13.29
N LEU A 30 -18.68 6.42 -11.99
CA LEU A 30 -17.81 5.43 -11.33
C LEU A 30 -18.55 4.12 -11.05
N PRO A 31 -17.90 2.96 -11.20
CA PRO A 31 -18.51 1.65 -10.96
C PRO A 31 -19.00 1.50 -9.52
N SER A 32 -19.98 0.61 -9.34
CA SER A 32 -20.65 0.42 -8.05
C SER A 32 -19.70 -0.04 -6.93
N TRP A 33 -18.67 -0.82 -7.27
CA TRP A 33 -17.69 -1.31 -6.29
C TRP A 33 -16.83 -0.21 -5.64
N THR A 34 -16.83 1.01 -6.22
CA THR A 34 -16.15 2.16 -5.60
C THR A 34 -17.02 2.88 -4.56
N LYS A 35 -18.32 2.54 -4.44
CA LYS A 35 -19.18 3.11 -3.40
C LYS A 35 -18.62 2.81 -2.01
N LEU A 36 -18.77 3.74 -1.08
CA LEU A 36 -18.25 3.57 0.27
C LEU A 36 -18.88 2.35 0.95
N GLU A 37 -20.18 2.15 0.79
CA GLU A 37 -20.94 1.05 1.38
C GLU A 37 -20.57 -0.34 0.82
N HIS A 38 -19.97 -0.40 -0.39
CA HIS A 38 -19.57 -1.67 -0.98
C HIS A 38 -18.32 -2.21 -0.27
N CYS A 39 -18.47 -3.25 0.54
CA CYS A 39 -17.41 -3.83 1.37
C CYS A 39 -16.68 -2.74 2.21
N GLN A 40 -17.44 -1.93 2.93
CA GLN A 40 -16.88 -0.90 3.79
C GLN A 40 -16.01 -1.53 4.89
N CYS A 41 -14.85 -0.93 5.16
CA CYS A 41 -13.97 -1.39 6.22
C CYS A 41 -14.66 -1.25 7.58
N SER A 42 -14.50 -2.21 8.48
CA SER A 42 -15.10 -2.16 9.82
C SER A 42 -14.60 -0.99 10.67
N ASN A 43 -13.42 -0.48 10.37
CA ASN A 43 -12.80 0.67 11.04
C ASN A 43 -12.85 1.96 10.19
N CYS A 44 -13.70 2.02 9.16
CA CYS A 44 -13.79 3.19 8.30
C CYS A 44 -14.42 4.37 9.05
N PRO A 45 -13.74 5.52 9.18
CA PRO A 45 -14.31 6.68 9.84
C PRO A 45 -15.26 7.49 8.96
N LEU A 46 -15.29 7.21 7.64
CA LEU A 46 -16.13 7.92 6.68
C LEU A 46 -17.57 7.42 6.73
N LYS A 47 -18.51 8.33 6.47
CA LYS A 47 -19.94 8.04 6.36
C LYS A 47 -20.40 8.18 4.90
N PRO A 48 -21.29 7.31 4.40
CA PRO A 48 -21.79 7.39 3.02
C PRO A 48 -22.46 8.74 2.68
N SER A 49 -23.05 9.41 3.66
CA SER A 49 -23.67 10.74 3.50
C SER A 49 -22.65 11.85 3.22
N GLU A 50 -21.40 11.69 3.70
CA GLU A 50 -20.32 12.68 3.56
C GLU A 50 -19.35 12.31 2.43
N SER A 51 -19.14 11.01 2.25
CA SER A 51 -18.26 10.45 1.23
C SER A 51 -18.93 9.26 0.55
N PRO A 52 -19.66 9.47 -0.55
CA PRO A 52 -20.41 8.39 -1.22
C PRO A 52 -19.47 7.35 -1.87
N ARG A 53 -18.21 7.67 -2.01
CA ARG A 53 -17.18 6.80 -2.61
C ARG A 53 -16.03 6.53 -1.65
N CYS A 54 -15.48 5.32 -1.73
CA CYS A 54 -14.26 4.97 -1.00
C CYS A 54 -13.06 5.62 -1.70
N PRO A 55 -12.32 6.56 -1.06
CA PRO A 55 -11.20 7.25 -1.70
C PRO A 55 -10.14 6.28 -2.22
N ALA A 56 -9.83 5.24 -1.46
CA ALA A 56 -8.85 4.25 -1.87
C ALA A 56 -9.31 3.45 -3.10
N ALA A 57 -10.60 3.08 -3.17
CA ALA A 57 -11.15 2.35 -4.31
C ALA A 57 -11.16 3.23 -5.59
N VAL A 58 -11.46 4.52 -5.45
CA VAL A 58 -11.39 5.47 -6.58
C VAL A 58 -9.96 5.61 -7.08
N GLU A 59 -9.00 5.75 -6.17
CA GLU A 59 -7.59 5.95 -6.54
C GLU A 59 -6.98 4.75 -7.27
N ILE A 60 -7.34 3.52 -6.88
CA ILE A 60 -6.83 2.31 -7.53
C ILE A 60 -7.63 1.88 -8.76
N LEU A 61 -8.80 2.47 -9.03
CA LEU A 61 -9.68 2.11 -10.13
C LEU A 61 -8.98 2.04 -11.51
N PRO A 62 -8.13 2.99 -11.91
CA PRO A 62 -7.43 2.90 -13.19
C PRO A 62 -6.53 1.68 -13.31
N VAL A 63 -5.88 1.30 -12.21
CA VAL A 63 -5.00 0.11 -12.16
C VAL A 63 -5.83 -1.16 -12.27
N VAL A 64 -6.91 -1.25 -11.48
CA VAL A 64 -7.82 -2.39 -11.51
C VAL A 64 -8.40 -2.60 -12.90
N ASN A 65 -8.83 -1.54 -13.57
CA ASN A 65 -9.39 -1.63 -14.93
C ASN A 65 -8.36 -2.08 -15.97
N ALA A 66 -7.13 -1.60 -15.87
CA ALA A 66 -6.06 -1.98 -16.81
C ALA A 66 -5.66 -3.47 -16.69
N PHE A 67 -5.71 -4.02 -15.47
CA PHE A 67 -5.20 -5.37 -15.18
C PHE A 67 -6.29 -6.33 -14.63
N GLN A 68 -7.57 -6.03 -14.82
CA GLN A 68 -8.66 -6.85 -14.22
C GLN A 68 -8.78 -8.27 -14.80
N ALA A 69 -8.27 -8.51 -16.01
CA ALA A 69 -8.30 -9.81 -16.68
C ALA A 69 -6.92 -10.50 -16.69
N GLU A 70 -5.90 -9.87 -16.09
CA GLU A 70 -4.55 -10.41 -16.08
C GLU A 70 -4.39 -11.49 -15.02
N GLU A 71 -3.79 -12.61 -15.42
CA GLU A 71 -3.35 -13.68 -14.53
C GLU A 71 -1.84 -13.57 -14.32
N VAL A 72 -1.39 -13.89 -13.11
CA VAL A 72 0.04 -14.01 -12.85
C VAL A 72 0.47 -15.38 -13.37
N THR A 73 1.11 -15.38 -14.53
CA THR A 73 1.83 -16.54 -15.03
C THR A 73 3.25 -16.52 -14.49
N ASP A 74 3.87 -17.70 -14.36
CA ASP A 74 5.26 -17.83 -13.86
C ASP A 74 6.30 -17.29 -14.86
N ASP A 75 5.87 -16.86 -16.03
CA ASP A 75 6.68 -16.18 -17.02
C ASP A 75 7.13 -14.82 -16.50
N ARG A 76 8.43 -14.70 -16.27
CA ARG A 76 9.09 -13.45 -15.89
C ARG A 76 8.89 -12.42 -16.98
N ARG A 77 7.82 -11.66 -16.88
CA ARG A 77 7.61 -10.51 -17.75
C ARG A 77 8.68 -9.47 -17.45
N SER A 78 9.39 -9.07 -18.50
CA SER A 78 10.50 -8.12 -18.40
C SER A 78 9.97 -6.72 -18.12
N TYR A 79 9.93 -6.31 -16.87
CA TYR A 79 9.80 -4.91 -16.48
C TYR A 79 11.19 -4.28 -16.42
N SER A 80 11.33 -2.95 -16.48
CA SER A 80 12.61 -2.23 -16.63
C SER A 80 13.70 -2.55 -15.59
N LYS A 81 13.44 -3.40 -14.61
CA LYS A 81 14.38 -3.94 -13.62
C LYS A 81 14.28 -5.47 -13.47
N GLY A 82 13.69 -6.19 -14.42
CA GLY A 82 13.51 -7.64 -14.30
C GLY A 82 12.58 -8.05 -13.15
N THR A 83 11.58 -7.24 -12.84
CA THR A 83 10.60 -7.50 -11.79
C THR A 83 9.34 -8.18 -12.34
N THR A 84 8.57 -8.84 -11.50
CA THR A 84 7.30 -9.46 -11.88
C THR A 84 6.17 -8.42 -11.95
N LEU A 85 5.10 -8.74 -12.71
CA LEU A 85 3.90 -7.90 -12.74
C LEU A 85 3.31 -7.71 -11.31
N GLU A 86 3.32 -8.78 -10.51
CA GLU A 86 2.84 -8.74 -9.13
C GLU A 86 3.61 -7.73 -8.28
N GLU A 87 4.95 -7.74 -8.33
CA GLU A 87 5.79 -6.81 -7.58
C GLU A 87 5.59 -5.36 -8.04
N ALA A 88 5.47 -5.15 -9.37
CA ALA A 88 5.22 -3.84 -9.93
C ALA A 88 3.84 -3.30 -9.53
N LEU A 89 2.79 -4.11 -9.59
CA LEU A 89 1.45 -3.76 -9.14
C LEU A 89 1.40 -3.53 -7.63
N ARG A 90 2.05 -4.36 -6.83
CA ARG A 90 2.16 -4.16 -5.38
C ARG A 90 2.74 -2.79 -5.06
N SER A 91 3.82 -2.42 -5.72
CA SER A 91 4.47 -1.12 -5.52
C SER A 91 3.56 0.05 -5.90
N LEU A 92 2.91 -0.02 -7.05
CA LEU A 92 1.99 1.00 -7.54
C LEU A 92 0.73 1.11 -6.65
N LEU A 93 0.09 -0.02 -6.34
CA LEU A 93 -1.12 -0.04 -5.50
C LEU A 93 -0.84 0.50 -4.11
N GLY A 94 0.27 0.10 -3.48
CA GLY A 94 0.67 0.61 -2.17
C GLY A 94 0.86 2.13 -2.17
N LEU A 95 1.50 2.68 -3.21
CA LEU A 95 1.67 4.12 -3.34
C LEU A 95 0.34 4.85 -3.56
N LYS A 96 -0.50 4.37 -4.47
CA LYS A 96 -1.83 4.96 -4.73
C LYS A 96 -2.73 4.91 -3.51
N MET A 97 -2.72 3.81 -2.76
CA MET A 97 -3.47 3.68 -1.52
C MET A 97 -3.02 4.71 -0.47
N ALA A 98 -1.72 4.89 -0.28
CA ALA A 98 -1.17 5.86 0.67
C ALA A 98 -1.49 7.32 0.31
N THR A 99 -1.74 7.62 -0.96
CA THR A 99 -2.05 8.98 -1.47
C THR A 99 -3.54 9.21 -1.75
N SER A 100 -4.38 8.20 -1.53
CA SER A 100 -5.80 8.19 -1.94
C SER A 100 -6.72 9.15 -1.18
N GLY A 101 -6.26 9.75 -0.09
CA GLY A 101 -7.11 10.55 0.80
C GLY A 101 -7.95 9.70 1.78
N CYS A 102 -7.79 8.37 1.81
CA CYS A 102 -8.39 7.53 2.84
C CYS A 102 -7.79 7.88 4.21
N PRO A 103 -8.60 8.22 5.23
CA PRO A 103 -8.09 8.64 6.54
C PRO A 103 -7.17 7.61 7.20
N VAL A 104 -7.47 6.31 7.07
CA VAL A 104 -6.65 5.25 7.66
C VAL A 104 -5.34 5.06 6.87
N LEU A 105 -5.41 5.03 5.54
CA LEU A 105 -4.22 4.84 4.69
C LEU A 105 -3.32 6.08 4.66
N SER A 106 -3.84 7.26 5.02
CA SER A 106 -3.05 8.49 5.13
C SER A 106 -1.91 8.38 6.16
N GLU A 107 -1.99 7.47 7.11
CA GLU A 107 -0.91 7.15 8.05
C GLU A 107 0.36 6.63 7.33
N LEU A 108 0.23 6.13 6.09
CA LEU A 108 1.35 5.70 5.24
C LEU A 108 1.92 6.84 4.37
N LYS A 109 1.30 8.03 4.37
CA LYS A 109 1.68 9.13 3.47
C LYS A 109 3.14 9.55 3.64
N SER A 110 3.66 9.54 4.87
CA SER A 110 5.07 9.85 5.13
C SER A 110 6.04 8.86 4.46
N MET A 111 5.68 7.58 4.38
CA MET A 111 6.45 6.58 3.64
C MET A 111 6.34 6.78 2.13
N ALA A 112 5.19 7.28 1.65
CA ALA A 112 4.97 7.55 0.23
C ALA A 112 5.86 8.70 -0.29
N VAL A 113 6.15 9.71 0.53
CA VAL A 113 7.05 10.82 0.17
C VAL A 113 8.44 10.33 -0.24
N HIS A 114 8.93 9.29 0.43
CA HIS A 114 10.22 8.64 0.14
C HIS A 114 9.97 7.24 -0.46
N HIS A 115 9.10 7.18 -1.47
CA HIS A 115 8.73 5.92 -2.10
C HIS A 115 9.93 5.18 -2.66
N LEU A 116 10.07 3.91 -2.26
CA LEU A 116 11.06 2.98 -2.78
C LEU A 116 10.32 1.88 -3.56
N PRO A 117 10.29 1.97 -4.89
CA PRO A 117 9.71 0.92 -5.72
C PRO A 117 10.44 -0.41 -5.49
N PHE A 118 9.69 -1.51 -5.50
CA PHE A 118 10.25 -2.86 -5.40
C PHE A 118 11.05 -3.13 -4.10
N ALA A 119 10.69 -2.45 -3.02
CA ALA A 119 11.29 -2.70 -1.72
C ALA A 119 11.12 -4.17 -1.31
N SER A 120 12.19 -4.78 -0.83
CA SER A 120 12.17 -6.08 -0.17
C SER A 120 11.37 -6.01 1.15
N ASN A 121 11.04 -7.17 1.71
CA ASN A 121 10.39 -7.23 3.04
C ASN A 121 11.21 -6.50 4.11
N ASP A 122 12.52 -6.71 4.15
CA ASP A 122 13.41 -6.09 5.12
C ASP A 122 13.43 -4.56 4.97
N GLU A 123 13.54 -4.07 3.73
CA GLU A 123 13.50 -2.63 3.45
C GLU A 123 12.14 -2.01 3.80
N PHE A 124 11.04 -2.71 3.52
CA PHE A 124 9.71 -2.26 3.91
C PHE A 124 9.57 -2.16 5.43
N ILE A 125 10.02 -3.18 6.18
CA ILE A 125 9.98 -3.21 7.63
C ILE A 125 10.85 -2.09 8.20
N MET A 126 12.11 -1.97 7.75
CA MET A 126 13.03 -0.92 8.19
C MET A 126 12.43 0.46 8.00
N ARG A 127 11.86 0.73 6.82
CA ARG A 127 11.22 2.02 6.52
C ARG A 127 9.99 2.26 7.37
N SER A 128 9.15 1.23 7.56
CA SER A 128 7.95 1.34 8.40
C SER A 128 8.30 1.72 9.84
N VAL A 129 9.29 1.06 10.43
CA VAL A 129 9.80 1.34 11.79
C VAL A 129 10.46 2.71 11.84
N SER A 130 11.36 3.02 10.91
CA SER A 130 12.09 4.30 10.89
C SER A 130 11.15 5.49 10.75
N HIS A 131 10.15 5.42 9.87
CA HIS A 131 9.16 6.48 9.72
C HIS A 131 8.30 6.63 10.98
N TYR A 132 7.90 5.52 11.60
CA TYR A 132 7.16 5.56 12.86
C TYR A 132 7.98 6.26 13.97
N LEU A 133 9.24 5.85 14.15
CA LEU A 133 10.14 6.46 15.15
C LEU A 133 10.40 7.94 14.87
N LEU A 134 10.59 8.31 13.59
CA LEU A 134 10.75 9.71 13.21
C LEU A 134 9.51 10.54 13.54
N GLN A 135 8.31 10.04 13.23
CA GLN A 135 7.05 10.71 13.58
C GLN A 135 6.94 10.91 15.10
N GLN A 136 7.27 9.88 15.89
CA GLN A 136 7.27 9.97 17.35
C GLN A 136 8.30 11.00 17.85
N TYR A 137 9.50 11.02 17.30
CA TYR A 137 10.53 12.00 17.65
C TYR A 137 10.06 13.44 17.37
N LEU A 138 9.46 13.67 16.18
CA LEU A 138 8.94 14.99 15.80
C LEU A 138 7.76 15.41 16.68
N ALA A 139 6.87 14.49 17.04
CA ALA A 139 5.77 14.75 17.95
C ALA A 139 6.29 15.18 19.34
N LYS A 140 7.26 14.46 19.91
CA LYS A 140 7.92 14.84 21.17
C LYS A 140 8.58 16.22 21.10
N ARG A 141 9.29 16.49 20.00
CA ARG A 141 9.96 17.79 19.79
C ARG A 141 8.95 18.95 19.78
N ASN A 142 7.76 18.73 19.26
CA ASN A 142 6.67 19.72 19.21
C ASN A 142 5.81 19.76 20.47
N ARG A 143 6.25 19.14 21.58
CA ARG A 143 5.56 19.07 22.88
C ARG A 143 4.18 18.41 22.86
N SER A 144 3.88 17.62 21.86
CA SER A 144 2.73 16.72 21.91
C SER A 144 3.10 15.48 22.73
N GLU A 145 2.40 15.25 23.85
CA GLU A 145 2.65 14.16 24.80
C GLU A 145 2.20 12.79 24.26
N GLU A 146 2.71 12.38 23.11
CA GLU A 146 2.47 11.02 22.64
C GLU A 146 3.59 10.09 23.11
N HIS A 147 3.24 9.14 23.98
CA HIS A 147 4.17 8.11 24.41
C HIS A 147 4.58 7.22 23.23
N THR A 148 5.88 7.07 23.06
CA THR A 148 6.47 6.09 22.14
C THR A 148 6.16 4.70 22.65
N SER A 149 5.29 3.96 21.97
CA SER A 149 4.97 2.57 22.30
C SER A 149 5.02 1.73 21.04
N GLU A 150 5.73 0.62 21.09
CA GLU A 150 5.75 -0.38 20.01
C GLU A 150 4.34 -0.91 19.72
N LEU A 151 3.49 -0.98 20.76
CA LEU A 151 2.09 -1.38 20.65
C LEU A 151 1.33 -0.53 19.64
N ARG A 152 1.60 0.79 19.55
CA ARG A 152 0.94 1.67 18.58
C ARG A 152 1.32 1.35 17.13
N LEU A 153 2.55 0.88 16.88
CA LEU A 153 2.93 0.44 15.54
C LEU A 153 2.16 -0.82 15.14
N VAL A 154 2.02 -1.76 16.07
CA VAL A 154 1.22 -2.98 15.87
C VAL A 154 -0.26 -2.63 15.64
N GLU A 155 -0.86 -1.78 16.48
CA GLU A 155 -2.23 -1.30 16.33
C GLU A 155 -2.46 -0.59 14.98
N ARG A 156 -1.51 0.26 14.55
CA ARG A 156 -1.57 0.90 13.23
C ARG A 156 -1.64 -0.14 12.13
N ASN A 157 -0.76 -1.14 12.17
CA ASN A 157 -0.73 -2.17 11.14
C ASN A 157 -1.99 -3.04 11.14
N GLN A 158 -2.57 -3.33 12.31
CA GLN A 158 -3.86 -4.02 12.42
C GLN A 158 -4.99 -3.22 11.76
N ARG A 159 -5.04 -1.88 11.99
CA ARG A 159 -6.01 -1.01 11.31
C ARG A 159 -5.85 -1.02 9.80
N LEU A 160 -4.61 -1.03 9.30
CA LEU A 160 -4.31 -1.12 7.87
C LEU A 160 -4.77 -2.46 7.28
N GLN A 161 -4.63 -3.56 8.01
CA GLN A 161 -5.10 -4.87 7.56
C GLN A 161 -6.61 -4.91 7.31
N LEU A 162 -7.42 -4.27 8.16
CA LEU A 162 -8.88 -4.20 7.95
C LEU A 162 -9.24 -3.44 6.66
N VAL A 163 -8.53 -2.35 6.37
CA VAL A 163 -8.73 -1.61 5.11
C VAL A 163 -8.34 -2.45 3.91
N ASN A 164 -7.25 -3.11 4.01
CA ASN A 164 -6.75 -3.98 2.97
C ASN A 164 -7.74 -5.13 2.70
N GLN A 165 -8.20 -5.82 3.71
CA GLN A 165 -9.19 -6.89 3.55
C GLN A 165 -10.44 -6.40 2.82
N ALA A 166 -10.93 -5.22 3.16
CA ALA A 166 -12.08 -4.63 2.49
C ALA A 166 -11.78 -4.28 1.02
N LEU A 167 -10.59 -3.78 0.71
CA LEU A 167 -10.17 -3.51 -0.66
C LEU A 167 -10.03 -4.80 -1.47
N TRP A 168 -9.48 -5.85 -0.88
CA TRP A 168 -9.42 -7.17 -1.52
C TRP A 168 -10.82 -7.67 -1.90
N GLN A 169 -11.79 -7.61 -0.97
CA GLN A 169 -13.17 -8.03 -1.24
C GLN A 169 -13.79 -7.23 -2.39
N ARG A 170 -13.52 -5.91 -2.45
CA ARG A 170 -13.98 -5.05 -3.55
C ARG A 170 -13.43 -5.51 -4.90
N ILE A 171 -12.12 -5.70 -4.98
CA ILE A 171 -11.44 -6.06 -6.22
C ILE A 171 -11.84 -7.48 -6.64
N HIS A 172 -11.93 -8.41 -5.69
CA HIS A 172 -12.37 -9.78 -5.96
C HIS A 172 -13.76 -9.86 -6.59
N SER A 173 -14.64 -8.92 -6.26
CA SER A 173 -16.00 -8.88 -6.84
C SER A 173 -16.03 -8.48 -8.32
N VAL A 174 -14.93 -7.93 -8.87
CA VAL A 174 -14.92 -7.35 -10.23
C VAL A 174 -13.77 -7.86 -11.12
N CYS A 175 -12.70 -8.39 -10.55
CA CYS A 175 -11.58 -8.92 -11.32
C CYS A 175 -11.82 -10.38 -11.71
N LYS A 176 -11.59 -10.71 -13.00
CA LYS A 176 -11.56 -12.08 -13.52
C LYS A 176 -10.17 -12.71 -13.34
N GLY A 177 -9.13 -11.91 -13.50
CA GLY A 177 -7.74 -12.32 -13.27
C GLY A 177 -7.29 -12.08 -11.83
N ASP A 178 -6.18 -12.66 -11.43
CA ASP A 178 -5.69 -12.68 -10.05
C ASP A 178 -4.52 -11.71 -9.78
N SER A 179 -3.97 -11.03 -10.79
CA SER A 179 -2.79 -10.17 -10.66
C SER A 179 -2.95 -9.07 -9.60
N ASN A 180 -4.08 -8.33 -9.66
CA ASN A 180 -4.37 -7.29 -8.68
C ASN A 180 -4.60 -7.87 -7.28
N LEU A 181 -5.25 -9.05 -7.21
CA LEU A 181 -5.52 -9.73 -5.94
C LEU A 181 -4.23 -10.23 -5.30
N LYS A 182 -3.35 -10.86 -6.07
CA LYS A 182 -2.04 -11.32 -5.59
C LYS A 182 -1.16 -10.15 -5.16
N ALA A 183 -1.14 -9.06 -5.92
CA ALA A 183 -0.40 -7.86 -5.55
C ALA A 183 -0.87 -7.25 -4.22
N LEU A 184 -2.17 -7.20 -3.99
CA LEU A 184 -2.73 -6.78 -2.71
C LEU A 184 -2.40 -7.78 -1.59
N LEU A 185 -2.57 -9.08 -1.80
CA LEU A 185 -2.22 -10.10 -0.80
C LEU A 185 -0.74 -10.00 -0.41
N ASN A 186 0.14 -9.77 -1.36
CA ASN A 186 1.56 -9.60 -1.10
C ASN A 186 1.83 -8.32 -0.28
N PHE A 187 1.18 -7.21 -0.61
CA PHE A 187 1.26 -5.99 0.20
C PHE A 187 0.77 -6.22 1.64
N PHE A 188 -0.30 -7.01 1.83
CA PHE A 188 -0.79 -7.41 3.15
C PHE A 188 0.20 -8.24 3.93
N SER A 189 0.78 -9.24 3.29
CA SER A 189 1.77 -10.13 3.90
C SER A 189 2.94 -9.31 4.44
N MET A 190 3.42 -8.34 3.68
CA MET A 190 4.48 -7.42 4.12
C MET A 190 4.05 -6.56 5.31
N ALA A 191 2.86 -5.98 5.28
CA ALA A 191 2.34 -5.18 6.39
C ALA A 191 2.10 -6.04 7.65
N SER A 192 1.66 -7.29 7.48
CA SER A 192 1.45 -8.23 8.58
C SER A 192 2.76 -8.64 9.23
N SER A 193 3.83 -8.84 8.46
CA SER A 193 5.13 -9.23 9.01
C SER A 193 5.69 -8.21 10.00
N VAL A 194 5.36 -6.93 9.85
CA VAL A 194 5.71 -5.89 10.83
C VAL A 194 5.00 -6.11 12.17
N SER A 195 3.77 -6.65 12.16
CA SER A 195 2.97 -6.84 13.37
C SER A 195 3.32 -8.11 14.13
N PHE A 196 3.63 -9.20 13.40
CA PHE A 196 3.78 -10.53 14.01
C PHE A 196 5.13 -10.78 14.69
N SER A 197 6.16 -10.03 14.34
CA SER A 197 7.49 -10.28 14.88
C SER A 197 8.35 -9.02 15.00
N LEU A 198 7.73 -7.90 15.42
CA LEU A 198 8.40 -6.61 15.49
C LEU A 198 9.71 -6.69 16.28
N GLU A 199 9.69 -7.31 17.47
CA GLU A 199 10.88 -7.51 18.31
C GLU A 199 11.98 -8.32 17.58
N SER A 200 11.60 -9.42 16.91
CA SER A 200 12.54 -10.23 16.12
C SER A 200 13.10 -9.45 14.94
N GLN A 201 12.27 -8.62 14.28
CA GLN A 201 12.72 -7.78 13.17
C GLN A 201 13.66 -6.67 13.64
N LEU A 202 13.35 -6.04 14.79
CA LEU A 202 14.23 -5.03 15.38
C LEU A 202 15.60 -5.59 15.73
N ARG A 203 15.67 -6.80 16.32
CA ARG A 203 16.95 -7.48 16.59
C ARG A 203 17.73 -7.76 15.31
N LYS A 204 17.08 -8.22 14.24
CA LYS A 204 17.73 -8.44 12.94
C LYS A 204 18.26 -7.14 12.36
N LEU A 205 17.50 -6.06 12.45
CA LEU A 205 17.94 -4.74 12.00
C LEU A 205 19.12 -4.24 12.82
N GLU A 206 19.07 -4.41 14.14
CA GLU A 206 20.16 -4.04 15.03
C GLU A 206 21.46 -4.78 14.68
N ALA A 207 21.38 -6.10 14.46
CA ALA A 207 22.53 -6.89 14.03
C ALA A 207 23.11 -6.39 12.70
N LYS A 208 22.26 -6.12 11.71
CA LYS A 208 22.70 -5.55 10.41
C LYS A 208 23.35 -4.17 10.57
N MET A 209 22.82 -3.32 11.44
CA MET A 209 23.39 -1.97 11.67
C MET A 209 24.72 -2.00 12.41
N LYS A 210 24.94 -2.98 13.27
CA LYS A 210 26.21 -3.19 13.99
C LYS A 210 27.29 -3.87 13.14
N GLY A 211 26.96 -4.31 11.94
CA GLY A 211 27.88 -5.05 11.09
C GLY A 211 28.08 -6.51 11.48
N ASP A 212 27.32 -7.02 12.46
CA ASP A 212 27.37 -8.40 12.93
C ASP A 212 26.56 -9.36 12.04
N GLY A 213 26.05 -8.87 10.93
CA GLY A 213 25.35 -9.68 9.96
C GLY A 213 26.31 -10.52 9.14
N ALA A 214 26.47 -11.79 9.54
CA ALA A 214 27.14 -12.79 8.73
C ALA A 214 26.55 -12.81 7.31
N VAL A 215 27.43 -12.79 6.34
CA VAL A 215 27.19 -13.06 4.91
C VAL A 215 26.51 -14.40 4.72
#